data_284883c56c442faf05822b86918fef23
#
_entry.id   284883c56c442faf05822b86918fef23
#
_cell.length_a   1.000
_cell.length_b   1.000
_cell.length_c   1.000
_cell.angle_alpha   90.00
_cell.angle_beta   90.00
_cell.angle_gamma   90.00
#
_symmetry.space_group_name_H-M   'P 1'
#
loop_
_entity.id
_entity.type
_entity.pdbx_description
1 polymer ?
#
loop_
_entity_poly.entity_id
_entity_poly.type
_entity_poly.pdbx_seq_one_letter_code
_entity_poly.pdbx_strand_id
1 'polypeptide(L)'
;MLSKNKHKETESEAIGKDPSRSSRGRILVIDDEEDTTFFLKEALEGYGGFEVVTFNDPLLALSSFDNKDDENNLPSAYDLILLDIKMPKMDGFELYQEIQKRIDSTAANGSRRSRDDNDQGKYGKRTKICFMTAFEVYYGALRELFPDSYSSICFIKKPSSAQDLIERISKEI
;
A
#
# COMPACT_ATOMS: atom_id res chain seq x y z
N MET A 1 -15.78 -44.53 40.75
CA MET A 1 -15.98 -43.08 40.59
C MET A 1 -14.82 -42.55 39.75
N LEU A 2 -15.07 -42.34 38.48
CA LEU A 2 -14.07 -41.85 37.51
C LEU A 2 -14.48 -40.41 37.12
N SER A 3 -13.65 -39.46 37.58
CA SER A 3 -13.83 -38.03 37.27
C SER A 3 -13.32 -37.76 35.85
N LYS A 4 -14.20 -37.26 35.00
CA LYS A 4 -13.88 -36.81 33.64
C LYS A 4 -13.39 -35.37 33.70
N ASN A 5 -12.10 -35.12 33.45
CA ASN A 5 -11.57 -33.81 33.17
C ASN A 5 -11.95 -33.41 31.73
N LYS A 6 -12.76 -32.41 31.61
CA LYS A 6 -13.10 -31.72 30.36
C LYS A 6 -12.01 -30.70 30.08
N HIS A 7 -11.15 -30.96 29.09
CA HIS A 7 -10.32 -29.89 28.49
C HIS A 7 -11.21 -28.94 27.74
N LYS A 8 -11.16 -27.69 28.16
CA LYS A 8 -11.79 -26.58 27.50
C LYS A 8 -10.81 -26.10 26.42
N GLU A 9 -11.04 -26.50 25.17
CA GLU A 9 -10.39 -25.90 24.03
C GLU A 9 -10.87 -24.45 23.90
N THR A 10 -9.95 -23.51 24.01
CA THR A 10 -10.19 -22.11 23.69
C THR A 10 -10.20 -21.98 22.18
N GLU A 11 -11.39 -21.93 21.60
CA GLU A 11 -11.59 -21.49 20.23
C GLU A 11 -11.11 -20.03 20.14
N SER A 12 -10.05 -19.80 19.35
CA SER A 12 -9.68 -18.47 18.90
C SER A 12 -10.77 -18.03 17.92
N GLU A 13 -11.62 -17.11 18.33
CA GLU A 13 -12.58 -16.44 17.46
C GLU A 13 -11.79 -15.75 16.34
N ALA A 14 -11.81 -16.32 15.16
CA ALA A 14 -11.48 -15.61 13.93
C ALA A 14 -12.49 -14.47 13.79
N ILE A 15 -12.04 -13.23 13.92
CA ILE A 15 -12.85 -12.04 13.70
C ILE A 15 -13.29 -12.09 12.24
N GLY A 16 -14.51 -12.57 12.00
CA GLY A 16 -15.11 -12.67 10.70
C GLY A 16 -15.21 -11.29 10.05
N LYS A 17 -14.59 -11.13 8.89
CA LYS A 17 -14.80 -9.94 8.05
C LYS A 17 -16.29 -9.86 7.73
N ASP A 18 -16.95 -8.79 8.18
CA ASP A 18 -18.32 -8.47 7.78
C ASP A 18 -18.30 -8.05 6.30
N PRO A 19 -18.87 -8.85 5.38
CA PRO A 19 -18.83 -8.57 3.95
C PRO A 19 -19.62 -7.32 3.55
N SER A 20 -20.37 -6.73 4.45
CA SER A 20 -21.13 -5.49 4.20
C SER A 20 -20.33 -4.22 4.48
N ARG A 21 -19.14 -4.32 5.07
CA ARG A 21 -18.30 -3.18 5.39
C ARG A 21 -17.47 -2.80 4.18
N SER A 22 -17.84 -1.74 3.47
CA SER A 22 -16.98 -1.14 2.45
C SER A 22 -15.59 -0.85 3.03
N SER A 23 -14.53 -1.30 2.36
CA SER A 23 -13.17 -1.00 2.79
C SER A 23 -12.91 0.50 2.74
N ARG A 24 -12.09 1.03 3.63
CA ARG A 24 -11.71 2.45 3.67
C ARG A 24 -10.81 2.85 2.49
N GLY A 25 -10.24 1.87 1.82
CA GLY A 25 -9.35 2.02 0.69
C GLY A 25 -8.49 0.77 0.49
N ARG A 26 -7.79 0.73 -0.63
CA ARG A 26 -6.91 -0.38 -1.01
C ARG A 26 -5.46 0.05 -0.97
N ILE A 27 -4.64 -0.69 -0.23
CA ILE A 27 -3.23 -0.36 0.02
C ILE A 27 -2.34 -1.48 -0.50
N LEU A 28 -1.28 -1.09 -1.22
CA LEU A 28 -0.21 -2.00 -1.58
C LEU A 28 1.01 -1.71 -0.70
N VAL A 29 1.60 -2.75 -0.14
CA VAL A 29 2.83 -2.67 0.65
C VAL A 29 3.93 -3.47 -0.02
N ILE A 30 5.08 -2.86 -0.26
CA ILE A 30 6.25 -3.53 -0.84
C ILE A 30 7.45 -3.29 0.07
N ASP A 31 7.93 -4.36 0.71
CA ASP A 31 9.01 -4.35 1.70
C ASP A 31 9.60 -5.76 1.74
N ASP A 32 10.91 -5.91 1.65
CA ASP A 32 11.56 -7.22 1.59
C ASP A 32 11.56 -7.99 2.93
N GLU A 33 11.22 -7.31 4.02
CA GLU A 33 11.06 -7.91 5.34
C GLU A 33 9.64 -8.48 5.52
N GLU A 34 9.51 -9.82 5.54
CA GLU A 34 8.22 -10.51 5.73
C GLU A 34 7.53 -10.13 7.04
N ASP A 35 8.28 -9.98 8.12
CA ASP A 35 7.73 -9.58 9.43
C ASP A 35 7.12 -8.17 9.36
N THR A 36 7.77 -7.27 8.62
CA THR A 36 7.28 -5.90 8.40
C THR A 36 5.99 -5.91 7.60
N THR A 37 5.95 -6.61 6.47
CA THR A 37 4.73 -6.69 5.63
C THR A 37 3.58 -7.37 6.37
N PHE A 38 3.86 -8.41 7.16
CA PHE A 38 2.85 -9.07 7.99
C PHE A 38 2.29 -8.11 9.04
N PHE A 39 3.15 -7.42 9.80
CA PHE A 39 2.70 -6.43 10.80
C PHE A 39 1.85 -5.33 10.18
N LEU A 40 2.30 -4.76 9.05
CA LEU A 40 1.58 -3.69 8.36
C LEU A 40 0.20 -4.16 7.88
N LYS A 41 0.14 -5.36 7.30
CA LYS A 41 -1.11 -5.96 6.85
C LYS A 41 -2.09 -6.17 8.00
N GLU A 42 -1.67 -6.84 9.06
CA GLU A 42 -2.53 -7.09 10.23
C GLU A 42 -3.04 -5.78 10.87
N ALA A 43 -2.17 -4.77 10.99
CA ALA A 43 -2.56 -3.49 11.54
C ALA A 43 -3.58 -2.76 10.66
N LEU A 44 -3.31 -2.68 9.35
CA LEU A 44 -4.15 -1.93 8.41
C LEU A 44 -5.47 -2.62 8.11
N GLU A 45 -5.49 -3.94 8.00
CA GLU A 45 -6.74 -4.70 7.80
C GLU A 45 -7.54 -4.80 9.10
N GLY A 46 -6.89 -5.22 10.20
CA GLY A 46 -7.56 -5.51 11.46
C GLY A 46 -8.11 -4.28 12.16
N TYR A 47 -7.31 -3.24 12.29
CA TYR A 47 -7.70 -2.01 12.99
C TYR A 47 -8.06 -0.87 12.05
N GLY A 48 -7.44 -0.82 10.87
CA GLY A 48 -7.63 0.26 9.90
C GLY A 48 -8.86 0.10 9.01
N GLY A 49 -9.29 -1.14 8.76
CA GLY A 49 -10.40 -1.45 7.85
C GLY A 49 -10.05 -1.23 6.37
N PHE A 50 -8.76 -1.32 6.01
CA PHE A 50 -8.27 -1.26 4.65
C PHE A 50 -8.22 -2.67 4.02
N GLU A 51 -8.18 -2.75 2.70
CA GLU A 51 -7.78 -3.94 1.96
C GLU A 51 -6.28 -3.84 1.67
N VAL A 52 -5.48 -4.85 2.06
CA VAL A 52 -4.02 -4.77 1.94
C VAL A 52 -3.46 -5.93 1.11
N VAL A 53 -2.70 -5.56 0.07
CA VAL A 53 -1.90 -6.48 -0.73
C VAL A 53 -0.43 -6.27 -0.38
N THR A 54 0.35 -7.34 -0.25
CA THR A 54 1.77 -7.26 0.12
C THR A 54 2.65 -7.99 -0.88
N PHE A 55 3.85 -7.45 -1.13
CA PHE A 55 4.93 -8.12 -1.85
C PHE A 55 6.23 -7.97 -1.08
N ASN A 56 7.01 -9.06 -1.02
CA ASN A 56 8.34 -9.08 -0.42
C ASN A 56 9.47 -9.12 -1.47
N ASP A 57 9.12 -9.01 -2.74
CA ASP A 57 10.07 -8.88 -3.85
C ASP A 57 9.59 -7.78 -4.81
N PRO A 58 10.39 -6.70 -5.02
CA PRO A 58 10.00 -5.59 -5.88
C PRO A 58 9.78 -5.99 -7.33
N LEU A 59 10.49 -7.01 -7.82
CA LEU A 59 10.33 -7.51 -9.19
C LEU A 59 9.02 -8.28 -9.36
N LEU A 60 8.59 -9.03 -8.34
CA LEU A 60 7.28 -9.68 -8.35
C LEU A 60 6.15 -8.65 -8.30
N ALA A 61 6.31 -7.60 -7.52
CA ALA A 61 5.35 -6.49 -7.51
C ALA A 61 5.22 -5.84 -8.90
N LEU A 62 6.34 -5.56 -9.58
CA LEU A 62 6.31 -5.00 -10.93
C LEU A 62 5.66 -5.95 -11.94
N SER A 63 6.00 -7.24 -11.88
CA SER A 63 5.44 -8.24 -12.81
C SER A 63 3.92 -8.41 -12.62
N SER A 64 3.40 -8.18 -11.41
CA SER A 64 1.96 -8.23 -11.18
C SER A 64 1.20 -7.13 -11.93
N PHE A 65 1.84 -5.97 -12.16
CA PHE A 65 1.25 -4.86 -12.91
C PHE A 65 1.27 -5.07 -14.43
N ASP A 66 2.03 -6.03 -14.94
CA ASP A 66 2.12 -6.30 -16.37
C ASP A 66 0.93 -7.14 -16.88
N ASN A 67 0.13 -7.72 -16.00
CA ASN A 67 -1.10 -8.42 -16.35
C ASN A 67 -2.24 -7.42 -16.61
N LYS A 68 -2.37 -6.97 -17.86
CA LYS A 68 -3.36 -5.96 -18.28
C LYS A 68 -4.80 -6.45 -18.23
N ASP A 69 -5.01 -7.76 -18.13
CA ASP A 69 -6.35 -8.36 -18.06
C ASP A 69 -6.94 -8.32 -16.65
N ASP A 70 -6.12 -8.00 -15.64
CA ASP A 70 -6.54 -7.85 -14.26
C ASP A 70 -6.44 -6.38 -13.81
N GLU A 71 -7.53 -5.64 -13.96
CA GLU A 71 -7.63 -4.24 -13.55
C GLU A 71 -7.34 -4.03 -12.06
N ASN A 72 -7.52 -5.08 -11.24
CA ASN A 72 -7.24 -5.02 -9.81
C ASN A 72 -5.75 -5.03 -9.48
N ASN A 73 -4.91 -5.45 -10.41
CA ASN A 73 -3.46 -5.47 -10.22
C ASN A 73 -2.74 -4.27 -10.85
N LEU A 74 -3.46 -3.33 -11.45
CA LEU A 74 -2.83 -2.09 -11.93
C LEU A 74 -2.43 -1.19 -10.76
N PRO A 75 -1.35 -0.40 -10.87
CA PRO A 75 -1.00 0.56 -9.82
C PRO A 75 -2.15 1.51 -9.47
N SER A 76 -2.96 1.89 -10.46
CA SER A 76 -4.14 2.76 -10.29
C SER A 76 -5.30 2.13 -9.51
N ALA A 77 -5.26 0.82 -9.25
CA ALA A 77 -6.24 0.13 -8.42
C ALA A 77 -6.03 0.34 -6.91
N TYR A 78 -4.90 0.94 -6.53
CA TYR A 78 -4.56 1.21 -5.14
C TYR A 78 -4.73 2.69 -4.81
N ASP A 79 -5.29 2.98 -3.65
CA ASP A 79 -5.37 4.35 -3.11
C ASP A 79 -4.00 4.82 -2.61
N LEU A 80 -3.23 3.88 -2.04
CA LEU A 80 -1.91 4.14 -1.49
C LEU A 80 -0.97 2.97 -1.80
N ILE A 81 0.27 3.30 -2.18
CA ILE A 81 1.37 2.33 -2.29
C ILE A 81 2.44 2.73 -1.28
N LEU A 82 2.78 1.81 -0.39
CA LEU A 82 3.84 1.95 0.59
C LEU A 82 5.07 1.20 0.09
N LEU A 83 6.19 1.91 -0.06
CA LEU A 83 7.45 1.35 -0.57
C LEU A 83 8.53 1.44 0.50
N ASP A 84 9.14 0.33 0.85
CA ASP A 84 10.42 0.40 1.55
C ASP A 84 11.51 0.98 0.64
N ILE A 85 12.43 1.74 1.22
CA ILE A 85 13.51 2.37 0.46
C ILE A 85 14.61 1.35 0.15
N LYS A 86 14.94 0.49 1.12
CA LYS A 86 16.08 -0.44 1.00
C LYS A 86 15.59 -1.86 0.77
N MET A 87 15.58 -2.27 -0.47
CA MET A 87 15.27 -3.63 -0.85
C MET A 87 16.39 -4.21 -1.73
N PRO A 88 16.64 -5.52 -1.70
CA PRO A 88 17.54 -6.19 -2.63
C PRO A 88 17.00 -6.15 -4.06
N LYS A 89 17.89 -6.26 -5.04
CA LYS A 89 17.63 -6.29 -6.50
C LYS A 89 17.16 -4.96 -7.10
N MET A 90 16.29 -4.23 -6.43
CA MET A 90 15.75 -2.94 -6.88
C MET A 90 15.36 -2.14 -5.65
N ASP A 91 15.92 -0.95 -5.50
CA ASP A 91 15.56 -0.09 -4.38
C ASP A 91 14.18 0.58 -4.58
N GLY A 92 13.67 1.18 -3.50
CA GLY A 92 12.33 1.80 -3.53
C GLY A 92 12.23 2.98 -4.50
N PHE A 93 13.34 3.65 -4.81
CA PHE A 93 13.32 4.78 -5.75
C PHE A 93 13.28 4.31 -7.19
N GLU A 94 14.05 3.27 -7.52
CA GLU A 94 13.99 2.61 -8.82
C GLU A 94 12.60 2.04 -9.06
N LEU A 95 12.03 1.37 -8.04
CA LEU A 95 10.68 0.82 -8.09
C LEU A 95 9.63 1.93 -8.29
N TYR A 96 9.74 3.04 -7.58
CA TYR A 96 8.87 4.20 -7.74
C TYR A 96 8.86 4.71 -9.18
N GLN A 97 10.04 4.87 -9.80
CA GLN A 97 10.13 5.34 -11.19
C GLN A 97 9.43 4.37 -12.17
N GLU A 98 9.59 3.07 -11.95
CA GLU A 98 8.95 2.06 -12.79
C GLU A 98 7.42 2.03 -12.61
N ILE A 99 6.93 2.22 -11.39
CA ILE A 99 5.49 2.34 -11.10
C ILE A 99 4.91 3.60 -11.76
N GLN A 100 5.60 4.75 -11.64
CA GLN A 100 5.14 6.00 -12.26
C GLN A 100 5.03 5.88 -13.78
N LYS A 101 6.01 5.27 -14.45
CA LYS A 101 5.94 5.00 -15.89
C LYS A 101 4.70 4.18 -16.28
N ARG A 102 4.30 3.21 -15.46
CA ARG A 102 3.11 2.40 -15.68
C ARG A 102 1.82 3.19 -15.48
N ILE A 103 1.76 4.01 -14.44
CA ILE A 103 0.62 4.92 -14.20
C ILE A 103 0.46 5.87 -15.39
N ASP A 104 1.53 6.52 -15.83
CA ASP A 104 1.50 7.49 -16.93
C ASP A 104 1.13 6.83 -18.26
N SER A 105 1.64 5.64 -18.54
CA SER A 105 1.32 4.88 -19.76
C SER A 105 -0.14 4.45 -19.81
N THR A 106 -0.74 4.10 -18.67
CA THR A 106 -2.15 3.75 -18.57
C THR A 106 -3.03 4.99 -18.79
N ALA A 107 -2.64 6.13 -18.27
CA ALA A 107 -3.33 7.39 -18.48
C ALA A 107 -3.27 7.86 -19.94
N ALA A 108 -2.18 7.60 -20.65
CA ALA A 108 -2.00 7.95 -22.06
C ALA A 108 -2.81 7.05 -23.02
N ASN A 109 -2.97 5.77 -22.69
CA ASN A 109 -3.70 4.77 -23.49
C ASN A 109 -5.20 4.70 -23.17
N GLY A 110 -5.61 5.13 -21.98
CA GLY A 110 -7.02 5.32 -21.64
C GLY A 110 -7.56 6.52 -22.40
N SER A 111 -8.53 6.30 -23.30
CA SER A 111 -9.25 7.34 -24.03
C SER A 111 -9.36 8.61 -23.21
N ARG A 112 -8.95 9.74 -23.82
CA ARG A 112 -9.25 11.09 -23.35
C ARG A 112 -10.74 11.17 -23.01
N ARG A 113 -11.12 10.73 -21.81
CA ARG A 113 -12.43 11.09 -21.27
C ARG A 113 -12.33 12.56 -20.96
N SER A 114 -13.12 13.29 -21.70
CA SER A 114 -13.24 14.74 -21.71
C SER A 114 -13.05 15.32 -20.32
N ARG A 115 -12.18 16.35 -20.23
CA ARG A 115 -12.19 17.29 -19.12
C ARG A 115 -13.51 18.07 -19.20
N ASP A 116 -14.58 17.47 -18.75
CA ASP A 116 -15.78 18.23 -18.41
C ASP A 116 -15.60 18.65 -16.94
N ASP A 117 -15.28 19.90 -16.74
CA ASP A 117 -15.02 20.55 -15.44
C ASP A 117 -16.20 20.49 -14.46
N ASN A 118 -17.25 19.75 -14.79
CA ASN A 118 -18.50 19.68 -14.01
C ASN A 118 -18.79 18.29 -13.40
N ASP A 119 -17.92 17.29 -13.57
CA ASP A 119 -18.10 15.96 -12.99
C ASP A 119 -17.24 15.77 -11.72
N GLN A 120 -17.72 16.28 -10.61
CA GLN A 120 -17.08 16.18 -9.28
C GLN A 120 -17.08 14.76 -8.68
N GLY A 121 -17.36 13.71 -9.45
CA GLY A 121 -17.59 12.38 -8.89
C GLY A 121 -16.92 11.19 -9.55
N LYS A 122 -16.24 11.33 -10.70
CA LYS A 122 -15.84 10.16 -11.51
C LYS A 122 -14.40 10.11 -12.02
N TYR A 123 -13.57 11.07 -11.70
CA TYR A 123 -12.16 11.01 -12.05
C TYR A 123 -11.40 10.29 -10.94
N GLY A 124 -10.85 9.14 -11.29
CA GLY A 124 -10.21 8.21 -10.39
C GLY A 124 -9.27 8.90 -9.42
N LYS A 125 -9.47 8.62 -8.15
CA LYS A 125 -8.57 9.01 -7.07
C LYS A 125 -7.15 8.65 -7.49
N ARG A 126 -6.26 9.65 -7.45
CA ARG A 126 -4.87 9.46 -7.88
C ARG A 126 -4.16 8.58 -6.85
N THR A 127 -3.59 7.47 -7.28
CA THR A 127 -2.78 6.62 -6.41
C THR A 127 -1.67 7.43 -5.76
N LYS A 128 -1.62 7.42 -4.45
CA LYS A 128 -0.56 8.07 -3.69
C LYS A 128 0.56 7.08 -3.45
N ILE A 129 1.82 7.52 -3.55
CA ILE A 129 2.97 6.67 -3.26
C ILE A 129 3.72 7.29 -2.08
N CYS A 130 3.95 6.50 -1.04
CA CYS A 130 4.69 6.88 0.15
C CYS A 130 5.89 5.95 0.36
N PHE A 131 7.04 6.54 0.61
CA PHE A 131 8.21 5.79 1.05
C PHE A 131 8.17 5.53 2.54
N MET A 132 8.51 4.31 2.94
CA MET A 132 8.75 3.93 4.33
C MET A 132 10.23 3.81 4.59
N THR A 133 10.69 4.29 5.72
CA THR A 133 12.09 4.17 6.13
C THR A 133 12.24 4.10 7.64
N ALA A 134 13.18 3.29 8.10
CA ALA A 134 13.60 3.27 9.50
C ALA A 134 14.51 4.46 9.84
N PHE A 135 15.10 5.15 8.84
CA PHE A 135 16.13 6.16 9.03
C PHE A 135 15.70 7.54 8.53
N GLU A 136 15.93 8.57 9.34
CA GLU A 136 15.62 9.97 9.00
C GLU A 136 16.57 10.58 7.95
N VAL A 137 17.66 9.89 7.61
CA VAL A 137 18.80 10.45 6.84
C VAL A 137 18.50 10.60 5.33
N TYR A 138 17.45 9.97 4.82
CA TYR A 138 17.18 9.93 3.37
C TYR A 138 16.49 11.17 2.80
N TYR A 139 15.93 12.05 3.64
CA TYR A 139 15.22 13.25 3.17
C TYR A 139 16.07 14.21 2.32
N GLY A 140 17.39 14.29 2.59
CA GLY A 140 18.30 15.15 1.85
C GLY A 140 18.57 14.64 0.43
N ALA A 141 18.92 13.37 0.32
CA ALA A 141 19.19 12.71 -0.97
C ALA A 141 17.97 12.71 -1.90
N LEU A 142 16.78 12.63 -1.31
CA LEU A 142 15.52 12.64 -2.05
C LEU A 142 15.18 13.98 -2.69
N ARG A 143 15.51 15.09 -2.01
CA ARG A 143 15.39 16.44 -2.59
C ARG A 143 16.22 16.61 -3.84
N GLU A 144 17.39 15.99 -3.86
CA GLU A 144 18.31 16.06 -5.01
C GLU A 144 17.84 15.17 -6.16
N LEU A 145 17.25 14.00 -5.86
CA LEU A 145 16.78 13.05 -6.86
C LEU A 145 15.44 13.46 -7.49
N PHE A 146 14.58 14.16 -6.75
CA PHE A 146 13.21 14.53 -7.18
C PHE A 146 12.91 16.01 -6.91
N PRO A 147 13.67 16.97 -7.48
CA PRO A 147 13.51 18.39 -7.17
C PRO A 147 12.11 18.93 -7.49
N ASP A 148 11.50 18.47 -8.59
CA ASP A 148 10.18 18.96 -9.05
C ASP A 148 8.99 18.23 -8.41
N SER A 149 9.22 17.02 -7.91
CA SER A 149 8.16 16.15 -7.35
C SER A 149 8.18 16.06 -5.83
N TYR A 150 9.17 16.70 -5.19
CA TYR A 150 9.39 16.56 -3.75
C TYR A 150 8.19 16.94 -2.89
N SER A 151 7.41 17.94 -3.31
CA SER A 151 6.19 18.36 -2.61
C SER A 151 5.06 17.35 -2.70
N SER A 152 5.14 16.41 -3.66
CA SER A 152 4.13 15.39 -3.92
C SER A 152 4.49 14.03 -3.36
N ILE A 153 5.75 13.84 -2.90
CA ILE A 153 6.24 12.58 -2.38
C ILE A 153 5.97 12.51 -0.88
N CYS A 154 5.31 11.46 -0.46
CA CYS A 154 5.03 11.17 0.94
C CYS A 154 6.15 10.31 1.55
N PHE A 155 6.51 10.63 2.80
CA PHE A 155 7.43 9.84 3.60
C PHE A 155 6.79 9.46 4.92
N ILE A 156 6.88 8.18 5.25
CA ILE A 156 6.41 7.62 6.49
C ILE A 156 7.60 6.96 7.18
N LYS A 157 7.92 7.38 8.40
CA LYS A 157 8.83 6.62 9.24
C LYS A 157 8.21 5.26 9.53
N LYS A 158 8.99 4.18 9.41
CA LYS A 158 8.51 2.84 9.79
C LYS A 158 7.92 2.92 11.21
N PRO A 159 6.64 2.58 11.38
CA PRO A 159 5.94 2.83 12.63
C PRO A 159 6.40 1.90 13.74
N SER A 160 6.36 2.40 14.96
CA SER A 160 6.59 1.62 16.17
C SER A 160 5.31 0.99 16.73
N SER A 161 4.14 1.45 16.25
CA SER A 161 2.83 0.94 16.66
C SER A 161 1.82 0.93 15.52
N ALA A 162 0.83 0.03 15.63
CA ALA A 162 -0.29 -0.04 14.69
C ALA A 162 -1.12 1.26 14.69
N GLN A 163 -1.28 1.89 15.87
CA GLN A 163 -2.06 3.14 16.01
C GLN A 163 -1.42 4.30 15.23
N ASP A 164 -0.09 4.49 15.38
CA ASP A 164 0.64 5.54 14.66
C ASP A 164 0.56 5.36 13.15
N LEU A 165 0.67 4.10 12.70
CA LEU A 165 0.54 3.73 11.29
C LEU A 165 -0.83 4.14 10.74
N ILE A 166 -1.91 3.71 11.39
CA ILE A 166 -3.28 3.96 10.93
C ILE A 166 -3.59 5.45 10.91
N GLU A 167 -3.18 6.18 11.94
CA GLU A 167 -3.36 7.63 12.01
C GLU A 167 -2.63 8.33 10.86
N ARG A 168 -1.39 7.92 10.59
CA ARG A 168 -0.60 8.50 9.52
C ARG A 168 -1.21 8.21 8.15
N ILE A 169 -1.54 6.95 7.87
CA ILE A 169 -2.12 6.53 6.59
C ILE A 169 -3.49 7.17 6.36
N SER A 170 -4.31 7.28 7.39
CA SER A 170 -5.64 7.92 7.28
C SER A 170 -5.58 9.42 6.91
N LYS A 171 -4.43 10.06 7.09
CA LYS A 171 -4.20 11.45 6.65
C LYS A 171 -3.74 11.53 5.18
N GLU A 172 -3.28 10.40 4.64
CA GLU A 172 -2.74 10.34 3.28
C GLU A 172 -3.80 9.90 2.25
N ILE A 173 -4.82 9.16 2.67
CA ILE A 173 -5.95 8.69 1.86
C ILE A 173 -7.19 9.57 2.12
#